data_4d290878206a6c59d56be056750b5f63
#
_entry.id   4d290878206a6c59d56be056750b5f63
#
_cell.length_a   1.000
_cell.length_b   1.000
_cell.length_c   1.000
_cell.angle_alpha   90.00
_cell.angle_beta   90.00
_cell.angle_gamma   90.00
#
_symmetry.space_group_name_H-M   'P 1'
#
loop_
_entity.id
_entity.type
_entity.pdbx_description
1 polymer ?
#
loop_
_entity_poly.entity_id
_entity_poly.type
_entity_poly.pdbx_seq_one_letter_code
_entity_poly.pdbx_strand_id
1 'polypeptide(L)'
;MVESTYTTDPASETAATASPVTRKVRIRSIDTLRGVALLGILLMNIISFGLPYASYFNPVFDSNLEGINLSTYIAMDIFVEGSMRGIFSMLFGAGFLLFITKPDANEDLVRGLYFRRTVLLILIGVFNAYILVWPGDILFTYGVAGLLLYVFRHYSAKKLALVSGIIFAFLAILHTASQMYPRELHGEVLEIEALPASTELNQEQQQTIAEWDTFLDQQFFTPELAEQDLQIRKGGYIETFQFLVLFNLIIQTVGLVASGLWDALAMMLLGMAFMKWGIFNASRSK
;
A
#
# COMPACT_ATOMS: atom_id res chain seq x y z
N MET A 1 55.08 49.66 16.53
CA MET A 1 54.06 48.88 17.25
C MET A 1 52.71 49.12 16.53
N VAL A 2 52.41 48.26 15.65
CA VAL A 2 51.08 48.32 14.90
C VAL A 2 50.31 47.15 15.35
N GLU A 3 49.25 47.43 16.10
CA GLU A 3 48.29 46.47 16.62
C GLU A 3 47.32 46.08 15.48
N SER A 4 47.42 44.82 15.02
CA SER A 4 46.52 44.24 14.02
C SER A 4 45.25 43.73 14.74
N THR A 5 44.21 44.52 14.67
CA THR A 5 42.84 44.12 15.08
C THR A 5 42.30 43.11 14.06
N TYR A 6 42.31 41.82 14.41
CA TYR A 6 41.55 40.80 13.69
C TYR A 6 40.07 41.01 13.99
N THR A 7 39.32 41.56 13.04
CA THR A 7 37.85 41.51 13.02
C THR A 7 37.46 40.11 12.61
N THR A 8 36.97 39.32 13.56
CA THR A 8 36.28 38.06 13.30
C THR A 8 34.98 38.36 12.56
N ASP A 9 34.90 37.89 11.32
CA ASP A 9 33.72 37.95 10.49
C ASP A 9 32.62 37.05 11.10
N PRO A 10 31.44 37.58 11.52
CA PRO A 10 30.37 36.78 12.11
C PRO A 10 29.57 35.97 11.09
N ALA A 11 30.01 35.88 9.83
CA ALA A 11 29.26 35.21 8.75
C ALA A 11 29.61 33.72 8.58
N SER A 12 30.39 33.09 9.47
CA SER A 12 30.67 31.65 9.45
C SER A 12 29.84 30.86 10.46
N GLU A 13 28.63 31.30 10.80
CA GLU A 13 27.65 30.40 11.38
C GLU A 13 27.32 29.36 10.30
N THR A 14 27.94 28.21 10.43
CA THR A 14 27.74 27.02 9.62
C THR A 14 26.26 26.74 9.51
N ALA A 15 25.69 27.09 8.38
CA ALA A 15 24.37 26.59 7.98
C ALA A 15 24.42 25.06 8.14
N ALA A 16 23.69 24.54 9.11
CA ALA A 16 23.59 23.09 9.33
C ALA A 16 22.98 22.47 8.07
N THR A 17 23.84 22.14 7.13
CA THR A 17 23.45 21.50 5.87
C THR A 17 22.86 20.15 6.20
N ALA A 18 21.61 19.92 5.81
CA ALA A 18 20.97 18.62 5.87
C ALA A 18 21.70 17.66 4.92
N SER A 19 22.83 17.12 5.38
CA SER A 19 23.63 16.15 4.62
C SER A 19 23.02 14.75 4.72
N PRO A 20 23.17 13.91 3.69
CA PRO A 20 22.77 12.50 3.76
C PRO A 20 23.41 11.80 4.96
N VAL A 21 22.71 10.81 5.53
CA VAL A 21 23.22 10.01 6.65
C VAL A 21 24.55 9.36 6.25
N THR A 22 25.62 9.63 7.01
CA THR A 22 26.94 9.04 6.75
C THR A 22 26.92 7.53 6.94
N ARG A 23 27.78 6.78 6.23
CA ARG A 23 27.87 5.31 6.28
C ARG A 23 27.98 4.73 7.71
N LYS A 24 28.56 5.47 8.66
CA LYS A 24 28.75 5.03 10.06
C LYS A 24 27.48 5.00 10.89
N VAL A 25 26.43 5.74 10.52
CA VAL A 25 25.15 5.84 11.25
C VAL A 25 24.04 5.04 10.56
N ARG A 26 24.34 4.44 9.41
CA ARG A 26 23.36 3.75 8.57
C ARG A 26 23.03 2.37 9.15
N ILE A 27 21.75 2.11 9.43
CA ILE A 27 21.27 0.81 9.91
C ILE A 27 21.14 -0.13 8.71
N ARG A 28 22.17 -0.96 8.47
CA ARG A 28 22.25 -1.85 7.30
C ARG A 28 21.05 -2.81 7.19
N SER A 29 20.54 -3.29 8.33
CA SER A 29 19.36 -4.19 8.36
C SER A 29 18.13 -3.56 7.72
N ILE A 30 17.87 -2.26 7.99
CA ILE A 30 16.73 -1.54 7.40
C ILE A 30 16.88 -1.43 5.88
N ASP A 31 18.08 -1.12 5.38
CA ASP A 31 18.31 -0.99 3.95
C ASP A 31 18.20 -2.34 3.23
N THR A 32 18.71 -3.41 3.82
CA THR A 32 18.57 -4.77 3.28
C THR A 32 17.10 -5.20 3.24
N LEU A 33 16.36 -4.99 4.34
CA LEU A 33 14.94 -5.33 4.40
C LEU A 33 14.12 -4.52 3.38
N ARG A 34 14.46 -3.24 3.15
CA ARG A 34 13.82 -2.44 2.09
C ARG A 34 14.08 -3.02 0.71
N GLY A 35 15.31 -3.45 0.43
CA GLY A 35 15.66 -4.08 -0.83
C GLY A 35 14.87 -5.37 -1.07
N VAL A 36 14.78 -6.23 -0.06
CA VAL A 36 14.00 -7.48 -0.10
C VAL A 36 12.50 -7.18 -0.30
N ALA A 37 11.95 -6.22 0.46
CA ALA A 37 10.55 -5.86 0.33
C ALA A 37 10.22 -5.29 -1.05
N LEU A 38 11.09 -4.47 -1.64
CA LEU A 38 10.91 -3.95 -3.01
C LEU A 38 10.92 -5.06 -4.06
N LEU A 39 11.83 -6.03 -3.93
CA LEU A 39 11.86 -7.20 -4.82
C LEU A 39 10.59 -8.04 -4.69
N GLY A 40 10.08 -8.25 -3.48
CA GLY A 40 8.82 -8.94 -3.24
C GLY A 40 7.64 -8.19 -3.86
N ILE A 41 7.55 -6.88 -3.68
CA ILE A 41 6.51 -6.04 -4.32
C ILE A 41 6.59 -6.14 -5.84
N LEU A 42 7.79 -6.17 -6.43
CA LEU A 42 7.96 -6.37 -7.88
C LEU A 42 7.41 -7.71 -8.34
N LEU A 43 7.65 -8.79 -7.58
CA LEU A 43 7.17 -10.13 -7.92
C LEU A 43 5.63 -10.18 -7.99
N MET A 44 4.91 -9.47 -7.13
CA MET A 44 3.46 -9.38 -7.20
C MET A 44 2.99 -8.48 -8.36
N ASN A 45 3.64 -7.34 -8.54
CA ASN A 45 3.28 -6.40 -9.61
C ASN A 45 3.49 -6.97 -11.02
N ILE A 46 4.37 -7.96 -11.18
CA ILE A 46 4.67 -8.57 -12.49
C ILE A 46 3.44 -9.24 -13.10
N ILE A 47 2.50 -9.73 -12.28
CA ILE A 47 1.23 -10.28 -12.72
C ILE A 47 0.46 -9.20 -13.52
N SER A 48 0.34 -8.01 -12.96
CA SER A 48 -0.40 -6.90 -13.58
C SER A 48 0.32 -6.27 -14.79
N PHE A 49 1.59 -6.61 -15.04
CA PHE A 49 2.31 -6.17 -16.26
C PHE A 49 1.96 -7.03 -17.47
N GLY A 50 1.65 -8.30 -17.26
CA GLY A 50 1.44 -9.26 -18.35
C GLY A 50 0.02 -9.77 -18.50
N LEU A 51 -0.77 -9.73 -17.44
CA LEU A 51 -2.15 -10.23 -17.37
C LEU A 51 -3.14 -9.09 -17.14
N PRO A 52 -4.45 -9.32 -17.36
CA PRO A 52 -5.48 -8.37 -16.95
C PRO A 52 -5.34 -8.00 -15.47
N TYR A 53 -5.65 -6.77 -15.12
CA TYR A 53 -5.52 -6.32 -13.73
C TYR A 53 -6.42 -7.13 -12.78
N ALA A 54 -7.52 -7.66 -13.27
CA ALA A 54 -8.41 -8.58 -12.56
C ALA A 54 -7.68 -9.84 -12.04
N SER A 55 -6.71 -10.36 -12.80
CA SER A 55 -5.94 -11.56 -12.43
C SER A 55 -5.05 -11.36 -11.19
N TYR A 56 -4.77 -10.11 -10.82
CA TYR A 56 -4.08 -9.81 -9.58
C TYR A 56 -4.92 -10.14 -8.35
N PHE A 57 -6.24 -9.90 -8.42
CA PHE A 57 -7.16 -10.11 -7.31
C PHE A 57 -7.83 -11.47 -7.32
N ASN A 58 -8.05 -12.02 -8.52
CA ASN A 58 -8.72 -13.31 -8.68
C ASN A 58 -8.02 -14.13 -9.79
N PRO A 59 -7.35 -15.22 -9.41
CA PRO A 59 -6.64 -16.07 -10.36
C PRO A 59 -7.55 -16.78 -11.37
N VAL A 60 -8.84 -16.88 -11.13
CA VAL A 60 -9.81 -17.51 -12.04
C VAL A 60 -9.87 -16.81 -13.40
N PHE A 61 -9.48 -15.52 -13.48
CA PHE A 61 -9.38 -14.80 -14.77
C PHE A 61 -8.22 -15.23 -15.65
N ASP A 62 -7.35 -16.13 -15.18
CA ASP A 62 -6.29 -16.73 -15.98
C ASP A 62 -6.62 -18.20 -16.26
N SER A 63 -6.99 -18.51 -17.51
CA SER A 63 -7.32 -19.86 -17.95
C SER A 63 -6.14 -20.86 -17.85
N ASN A 64 -4.92 -20.38 -17.64
CA ASN A 64 -3.71 -21.20 -17.52
C ASN A 64 -3.29 -21.45 -16.05
N LEU A 65 -4.13 -21.05 -15.09
CA LEU A 65 -3.79 -21.15 -13.67
C LEU A 65 -4.10 -22.54 -13.12
N GLU A 66 -3.36 -23.53 -13.58
CA GLU A 66 -3.43 -24.93 -13.14
C GLU A 66 -2.06 -25.45 -12.69
N GLY A 67 -2.05 -26.53 -11.94
CA GLY A 67 -0.83 -27.25 -11.53
C GLY A 67 0.20 -26.37 -10.84
N ILE A 68 1.39 -26.28 -11.44
CA ILE A 68 2.51 -25.50 -10.89
C ILE A 68 2.22 -23.98 -10.85
N ASN A 69 1.48 -23.45 -11.82
CA ASN A 69 1.13 -22.04 -11.89
C ASN A 69 0.22 -21.65 -10.73
N LEU A 70 -0.81 -22.45 -10.44
CA LEU A 70 -1.69 -22.24 -9.28
C LEU A 70 -0.93 -22.33 -7.98
N SER A 71 -0.07 -23.33 -7.82
CA SER A 71 0.74 -23.50 -6.62
C SER A 71 1.69 -22.31 -6.40
N THR A 72 2.27 -21.80 -7.48
CA THR A 72 3.13 -20.59 -7.43
C THR A 72 2.33 -19.36 -7.06
N TYR A 73 1.16 -19.16 -7.67
CA TYR A 73 0.28 -18.04 -7.32
C TYR A 73 -0.08 -18.06 -5.83
N ILE A 74 -0.55 -19.20 -5.32
CA ILE A 74 -0.91 -19.36 -3.90
C ILE A 74 0.29 -19.07 -2.99
N ALA A 75 1.49 -19.58 -3.34
CA ALA A 75 2.68 -19.31 -2.55
C ALA A 75 3.05 -17.81 -2.57
N MET A 76 2.93 -17.15 -3.72
CA MET A 76 3.18 -15.71 -3.84
C MET A 76 2.15 -14.90 -3.07
N ASP A 77 0.87 -15.26 -3.11
CA ASP A 77 -0.19 -14.60 -2.37
C ASP A 77 0.05 -14.71 -0.85
N ILE A 78 0.34 -15.91 -0.34
CA ILE A 78 0.54 -16.13 1.10
C ILE A 78 1.82 -15.49 1.63
N PHE A 79 2.94 -15.62 0.92
CA PHE A 79 4.27 -15.25 1.45
C PHE A 79 4.76 -13.88 0.99
N VAL A 80 4.24 -13.37 -0.12
CA VAL A 80 4.75 -12.13 -0.74
C VAL A 80 3.72 -11.01 -0.71
N GLU A 81 2.48 -11.27 -1.18
CA GLU A 81 1.40 -10.27 -1.12
C GLU A 81 1.14 -9.85 0.33
N GLY A 82 0.77 -8.62 0.54
CA GLY A 82 0.55 -8.07 1.87
C GLY A 82 1.80 -8.02 2.76
N SER A 83 2.56 -9.12 2.86
CA SER A 83 3.75 -9.24 3.71
C SER A 83 4.85 -8.26 3.30
N MET A 84 5.22 -8.22 2.03
CA MET A 84 6.29 -7.34 1.54
C MET A 84 5.86 -5.88 1.55
N ARG A 85 4.62 -5.58 1.19
CA ARG A 85 4.03 -4.25 1.31
C ARG A 85 3.97 -3.81 2.77
N GLY A 86 3.58 -4.68 3.69
CA GLY A 86 3.55 -4.43 5.13
C GLY A 86 4.95 -4.13 5.69
N ILE A 87 5.95 -4.94 5.36
CA ILE A 87 7.36 -4.69 5.74
C ILE A 87 7.83 -3.35 5.20
N PHE A 88 7.55 -3.04 3.93
CA PHE A 88 7.94 -1.77 3.32
C PHE A 88 7.28 -0.58 4.02
N SER A 89 5.98 -0.67 4.36
CA SER A 89 5.24 0.34 5.12
C SER A 89 5.84 0.54 6.53
N MET A 90 6.15 -0.54 7.24
CA MET A 90 6.82 -0.46 8.55
C MET A 90 8.18 0.23 8.46
N LEU A 91 8.97 -0.10 7.43
CA LEU A 91 10.27 0.52 7.21
C LEU A 91 10.18 1.99 6.79
N PHE A 92 9.07 2.39 6.14
CA PHE A 92 8.76 3.80 5.88
C PHE A 92 8.54 4.55 7.20
N GLY A 93 7.72 4.01 8.11
CA GLY A 93 7.47 4.59 9.44
C GLY A 93 8.73 4.66 10.30
N ALA A 94 9.56 3.61 10.31
CA ALA A 94 10.86 3.62 10.98
C ALA A 94 11.79 4.70 10.40
N GLY A 95 11.84 4.80 9.06
CA GLY A 95 12.63 5.80 8.35
C GLY A 95 12.16 7.23 8.61
N PHE A 96 10.84 7.44 8.78
CA PHE A 96 10.28 8.72 9.21
C PHE A 96 10.87 9.14 10.55
N LEU A 97 10.83 8.27 11.57
CA LEU A 97 11.42 8.60 12.87
C LEU A 97 12.91 8.93 12.77
N LEU A 98 13.68 8.10 12.07
CA LEU A 98 15.11 8.36 11.88
C LEU A 98 15.37 9.71 11.20
N PHE A 99 14.47 10.15 10.33
CA PHE A 99 14.61 11.42 9.65
C PHE A 99 14.31 12.61 10.57
N ILE A 100 13.23 12.54 11.38
CA ILE A 100 12.79 13.67 12.22
C ILE A 100 13.53 13.77 13.56
N THR A 101 14.15 12.67 14.04
CA THR A 101 14.85 12.64 15.33
C THR A 101 16.36 12.80 15.18
N LYS A 102 16.84 13.42 14.10
CA LYS A 102 18.27 13.69 13.93
C LYS A 102 18.75 14.62 15.04
N PRO A 103 19.75 14.20 15.84
CA PRO A 103 20.44 15.10 16.76
C PRO A 103 21.06 16.27 15.98
N ASP A 104 21.13 17.42 16.58
CA ASP A 104 21.80 18.63 16.04
C ASP A 104 21.18 19.25 14.76
N ALA A 105 20.00 18.80 14.32
CA ALA A 105 19.31 19.39 13.18
C ALA A 105 18.28 20.43 13.64
N ASN A 106 18.21 21.56 12.94
CA ASN A 106 17.15 22.55 13.16
C ASN A 106 15.77 21.92 12.90
N GLU A 107 14.88 21.93 13.89
CA GLU A 107 13.57 21.28 13.83
C GLU A 107 12.71 21.83 12.68
N ASP A 108 12.72 23.14 12.46
CA ASP A 108 11.95 23.78 11.38
C ASP A 108 12.45 23.37 10.00
N LEU A 109 13.78 23.27 9.84
CA LEU A 109 14.38 22.81 8.59
C LEU A 109 14.01 21.35 8.31
N VAL A 110 14.13 20.48 9.31
CA VAL A 110 13.78 19.06 9.19
C VAL A 110 12.29 18.89 8.86
N ARG A 111 11.42 19.64 9.52
CA ARG A 111 9.98 19.67 9.25
C ARG A 111 9.72 20.09 7.80
N GLY A 112 10.28 21.20 7.37
CA GLY A 112 10.11 21.69 6.00
C GLY A 112 10.57 20.69 4.94
N LEU A 113 11.73 20.06 5.14
CA LEU A 113 12.26 19.03 4.25
C LEU A 113 11.35 17.77 4.24
N TYR A 114 10.82 17.38 5.40
CA TYR A 114 9.91 16.25 5.47
C TYR A 114 8.65 16.49 4.65
N PHE A 115 7.95 17.61 4.86
CA PHE A 115 6.74 17.91 4.10
C PHE A 115 7.01 18.06 2.61
N ARG A 116 8.11 18.70 2.23
CA ARG A 116 8.51 18.79 0.81
C ARG A 116 8.70 17.41 0.18
N ARG A 117 9.39 16.49 0.86
CA ARG A 117 9.58 15.11 0.38
C ARG A 117 8.26 14.37 0.28
N THR A 118 7.38 14.53 1.27
CA THR A 118 6.07 13.86 1.31
C THR A 118 5.14 14.36 0.21
N VAL A 119 5.12 15.68 -0.05
CA VAL A 119 4.37 16.26 -1.17
C VAL A 119 4.94 15.80 -2.51
N LEU A 120 6.26 15.75 -2.67
CA LEU A 120 6.90 15.20 -3.87
C LEU A 120 6.50 13.75 -4.10
N LEU A 121 6.39 12.95 -3.04
CA LEU A 121 5.95 11.55 -3.13
C LEU A 121 4.50 11.46 -3.65
N ILE A 122 3.60 12.33 -3.17
CA ILE A 122 2.23 12.43 -3.68
C ILE A 122 2.23 12.79 -5.18
N LEU A 123 3.01 13.81 -5.57
CA LEU A 123 3.08 14.24 -6.96
C LEU A 123 3.63 13.15 -7.89
N ILE A 124 4.65 12.42 -7.44
CA ILE A 124 5.20 11.27 -8.19
C ILE A 124 4.13 10.16 -8.29
N GLY A 125 3.36 9.91 -7.23
CA GLY A 125 2.26 8.95 -7.25
C GLY A 125 1.16 9.35 -8.24
N VAL A 126 0.78 10.62 -8.27
CA VAL A 126 -0.16 11.16 -9.27
C VAL A 126 0.40 10.98 -10.69
N PHE A 127 1.67 11.34 -10.91
CA PHE A 127 2.33 11.13 -12.20
C PHE A 127 2.33 9.65 -12.60
N ASN A 128 2.63 8.75 -11.67
CA ASN A 128 2.64 7.31 -11.90
C ASN A 128 1.25 6.78 -12.30
N ALA A 129 0.22 7.18 -11.58
CA ALA A 129 -1.15 6.72 -11.83
C ALA A 129 -1.77 7.28 -13.12
N TYR A 130 -1.48 8.56 -13.48
CA TYR A 130 -2.17 9.23 -14.57
C TYR A 130 -1.32 9.46 -15.82
N ILE A 131 0.01 9.47 -15.69
CA ILE A 131 0.90 9.59 -16.86
C ILE A 131 1.49 8.25 -17.24
N LEU A 132 1.94 7.44 -16.27
CA LEU A 132 2.38 6.07 -16.53
C LEU A 132 1.22 5.07 -16.55
N VAL A 133 0.02 5.52 -16.22
CA VAL A 133 -1.24 4.75 -16.22
C VAL A 133 -1.13 3.46 -15.40
N TRP A 134 -0.47 3.58 -14.22
CA TRP A 134 -0.24 2.45 -13.34
C TRP A 134 -1.24 2.41 -12.18
N PRO A 135 -2.20 1.45 -12.14
CA PRO A 135 -3.21 1.36 -11.09
C PRO A 135 -2.66 0.85 -9.74
N GLY A 136 -1.50 0.18 -9.75
CA GLY A 136 -0.83 -0.32 -8.55
C GLY A 136 0.03 0.72 -7.81
N ASP A 137 -0.22 2.04 -7.99
CA ASP A 137 0.59 3.07 -7.34
C ASP A 137 0.39 3.08 -5.82
N ILE A 138 1.48 2.94 -5.07
CA ILE A 138 1.51 3.05 -3.62
C ILE A 138 2.08 4.39 -3.13
N LEU A 139 2.74 5.16 -4.01
CA LEU A 139 3.46 6.37 -3.62
C LEU A 139 2.49 7.47 -3.18
N PHE A 140 1.35 7.59 -3.88
CA PHE A 140 0.28 8.50 -3.50
C PHE A 140 -0.24 8.19 -2.09
N THR A 141 -0.61 6.93 -1.85
CA THR A 141 -1.10 6.46 -0.55
C THR A 141 -0.07 6.70 0.56
N TYR A 142 1.20 6.40 0.30
CA TYR A 142 2.28 6.61 1.26
C TYR A 142 2.57 8.09 1.52
N GLY A 143 2.42 8.92 0.50
CA GLY A 143 2.52 10.36 0.67
C GLY A 143 1.41 10.91 1.57
N VAL A 144 0.15 10.51 1.32
CA VAL A 144 -0.99 10.94 2.15
C VAL A 144 -0.88 10.40 3.58
N ALA A 145 -0.57 9.11 3.75
CA ALA A 145 -0.32 8.51 5.07
C ALA A 145 0.86 9.19 5.79
N GLY A 146 1.92 9.55 5.04
CA GLY A 146 3.07 10.27 5.55
C GLY A 146 2.70 11.64 6.15
N LEU A 147 1.80 12.39 5.52
CA LEU A 147 1.33 13.66 6.10
C LEU A 147 0.70 13.43 7.48
N LEU A 148 -0.15 12.41 7.62
CA LEU A 148 -0.80 12.06 8.90
C LEU A 148 0.21 11.53 9.92
N LEU A 149 1.22 10.80 9.47
CA LEU A 149 2.23 10.20 10.34
C LEU A 149 2.96 11.23 11.22
N TYR A 150 3.09 12.47 10.74
CA TYR A 150 3.74 13.57 11.48
C TYR A 150 3.04 13.89 12.80
N VAL A 151 1.72 13.72 12.89
CA VAL A 151 0.94 13.94 14.11
C VAL A 151 1.38 13.00 15.23
N PHE A 152 1.79 11.78 14.89
CA PHE A 152 2.15 10.73 15.83
C PHE A 152 3.61 10.74 16.29
N ARG A 153 4.44 11.67 15.81
CA ARG A 153 5.90 11.70 16.04
C ARG A 153 6.31 11.65 17.51
N HIS A 154 5.50 12.26 18.40
CA HIS A 154 5.78 12.33 19.84
C HIS A 154 5.15 11.18 20.66
N TYR A 155 4.37 10.30 20.02
CA TYR A 155 3.72 9.20 20.73
C TYR A 155 4.75 8.19 21.24
N SER A 156 4.50 7.60 22.41
CA SER A 156 5.30 6.49 22.92
C SER A 156 5.11 5.23 22.06
N ALA A 157 6.08 4.31 22.09
CA ALA A 157 6.00 3.06 21.31
C ALA A 157 4.72 2.25 21.63
N LYS A 158 4.32 2.21 22.92
CA LYS A 158 3.09 1.52 23.34
C LYS A 158 1.83 2.17 22.73
N LYS A 159 1.76 3.53 22.73
CA LYS A 159 0.63 4.24 22.13
C LYS A 159 0.56 4.04 20.62
N LEU A 160 1.71 4.06 19.93
CA LEU A 160 1.79 3.80 18.49
C LEU A 160 1.30 2.39 18.14
N ALA A 161 1.76 1.37 18.88
CA ALA A 161 1.31 0.00 18.68
C ALA A 161 -0.18 -0.19 19.00
N LEU A 162 -0.69 0.48 20.03
CA LEU A 162 -2.11 0.45 20.39
C LEU A 162 -2.97 1.05 19.28
N VAL A 163 -2.62 2.25 18.78
CA VAL A 163 -3.36 2.91 17.68
C VAL A 163 -3.32 2.06 16.43
N SER A 164 -2.15 1.51 16.07
CA SER A 164 -2.01 0.56 14.95
C SER A 164 -2.94 -0.65 15.13
N GLY A 165 -2.94 -1.28 16.30
CA GLY A 165 -3.80 -2.43 16.61
C GLY A 165 -5.29 -2.11 16.53
N ILE A 166 -5.71 -0.93 16.99
CA ILE A 166 -7.11 -0.47 16.88
C ILE A 166 -7.51 -0.31 15.40
N ILE A 167 -6.64 0.31 14.58
CA ILE A 167 -6.92 0.46 13.15
C ILE A 167 -7.04 -0.90 12.48
N PHE A 168 -6.12 -1.84 12.75
CA PHE A 168 -6.20 -3.19 12.18
C PHE A 168 -7.45 -3.96 12.64
N ALA A 169 -7.81 -3.87 13.92
CA ALA A 169 -9.03 -4.50 14.41
C ALA A 169 -10.28 -3.93 13.72
N PHE A 170 -10.33 -2.62 13.54
CA PHE A 170 -11.41 -1.95 12.83
C PHE A 170 -11.50 -2.41 11.36
N LEU A 171 -10.34 -2.42 10.64
CA LEU A 171 -10.29 -2.89 9.25
C LEU A 171 -10.69 -4.37 9.13
N ALA A 172 -10.25 -5.22 10.07
CA ALA A 172 -10.62 -6.63 10.09
C ALA A 172 -12.12 -6.82 10.28
N ILE A 173 -12.74 -6.09 11.21
CA ILE A 173 -14.19 -6.12 11.43
C ILE A 173 -14.93 -5.62 10.18
N LEU A 174 -14.50 -4.48 9.61
CA LEU A 174 -15.13 -3.92 8.42
C LEU A 174 -15.05 -4.88 7.24
N HIS A 175 -13.87 -5.45 7.00
CA HIS A 175 -13.66 -6.42 5.91
C HIS A 175 -14.50 -7.68 6.12
N THR A 176 -14.50 -8.24 7.33
CA THR A 176 -15.31 -9.42 7.64
C THR A 176 -16.80 -9.14 7.45
N ALA A 177 -17.27 -8.00 7.96
CA ALA A 177 -18.68 -7.61 7.81
C ALA A 177 -19.07 -7.44 6.33
N SER A 178 -18.20 -6.85 5.50
CA SER A 178 -18.47 -6.68 4.07
C SER A 178 -18.56 -8.00 3.29
N GLN A 179 -17.99 -9.08 3.82
CA GLN A 179 -18.03 -10.41 3.18
C GLN A 179 -19.19 -11.28 3.66
N MET A 180 -19.93 -10.86 4.68
CA MET A 180 -21.01 -11.71 5.25
C MET A 180 -22.14 -11.90 4.25
N TYR A 181 -22.71 -10.81 3.75
CA TYR A 181 -23.82 -10.85 2.79
C TYR A 181 -23.49 -11.62 1.50
N PRO A 182 -22.38 -11.34 0.79
CA PRO A 182 -22.05 -12.10 -0.42
C PRO A 182 -21.83 -13.59 -0.17
N ARG A 183 -21.30 -13.97 1.01
CA ARG A 183 -21.10 -15.39 1.36
C ARG A 183 -22.43 -16.10 1.63
N GLU A 184 -23.35 -15.45 2.32
CA GLU A 184 -24.68 -15.99 2.60
C GLU A 184 -25.44 -16.18 1.28
N LEU A 185 -25.51 -15.14 0.45
CA LEU A 185 -26.16 -15.17 -0.85
C LEU A 185 -25.58 -16.26 -1.76
N HIS A 186 -24.25 -16.37 -1.83
CA HIS A 186 -23.59 -17.43 -2.60
C HIS A 186 -23.91 -18.83 -2.05
N GLY A 187 -23.99 -18.98 -0.73
CA GLY A 187 -24.39 -20.24 -0.10
C GLY A 187 -25.78 -20.69 -0.52
N GLU A 188 -26.75 -19.77 -0.54
CA GLU A 188 -28.14 -20.04 -1.00
C GLU A 188 -28.16 -20.42 -2.49
N VAL A 189 -27.39 -19.74 -3.34
CA VAL A 189 -27.28 -20.08 -4.77
C VAL A 189 -26.73 -21.48 -4.96
N LEU A 190 -25.67 -21.87 -4.23
CA LEU A 190 -25.08 -23.21 -4.31
C LEU A 190 -26.08 -24.29 -3.88
N GLU A 191 -26.93 -24.01 -2.88
CA GLU A 191 -28.03 -24.94 -2.49
C GLU A 191 -29.07 -25.09 -3.61
N ILE A 192 -29.42 -23.99 -4.30
CA ILE A 192 -30.35 -24.01 -5.43
C ILE A 192 -29.75 -24.78 -6.62
N GLU A 193 -28.49 -24.55 -6.95
CA GLU A 193 -27.77 -25.23 -8.04
C GLU A 193 -27.58 -26.73 -7.79
N ALA A 194 -27.54 -27.15 -6.52
CA ALA A 194 -27.47 -28.57 -6.14
C ALA A 194 -28.80 -29.33 -6.34
N LEU A 195 -29.90 -28.64 -6.63
CA LEU A 195 -31.19 -29.28 -6.93
C LEU A 195 -31.14 -30.06 -8.25
N PRO A 196 -31.92 -31.14 -8.39
CA PRO A 196 -32.02 -31.86 -9.66
C PRO A 196 -32.44 -30.92 -10.81
N ALA A 197 -31.81 -31.06 -11.97
CA ALA A 197 -32.08 -30.21 -13.14
C ALA A 197 -33.54 -30.21 -13.61
N SER A 198 -34.36 -31.18 -13.17
CA SER A 198 -35.79 -31.28 -13.44
C SER A 198 -36.65 -30.50 -12.44
N THR A 199 -36.08 -29.88 -11.43
CA THR A 199 -36.79 -29.13 -10.40
C THR A 199 -37.20 -27.75 -10.94
N GLU A 200 -38.48 -27.45 -10.95
CA GLU A 200 -38.92 -26.08 -11.23
C GLU A 200 -38.61 -25.18 -10.03
N LEU A 201 -37.81 -24.13 -10.27
CA LEU A 201 -37.46 -23.16 -9.25
C LEU A 201 -38.68 -22.29 -8.90
N ASN A 202 -38.90 -22.10 -7.62
CA ASN A 202 -39.92 -21.17 -7.14
C ASN A 202 -39.45 -19.70 -7.33
N GLN A 203 -40.37 -18.77 -7.09
CA GLN A 203 -40.11 -17.34 -7.32
C GLN A 203 -38.96 -16.78 -6.41
N GLU A 204 -38.86 -17.24 -5.18
CA GLU A 204 -37.84 -16.86 -4.24
C GLU A 204 -36.47 -17.33 -4.71
N GLN A 205 -36.32 -18.58 -5.14
CA GLN A 205 -35.08 -19.12 -5.69
C GLN A 205 -34.65 -18.40 -6.96
N GLN A 206 -35.57 -18.07 -7.86
CA GLN A 206 -35.27 -17.27 -9.05
C GLN A 206 -34.78 -15.86 -8.68
N GLN A 207 -35.36 -15.26 -7.63
CA GLN A 207 -34.94 -13.95 -7.14
C GLN A 207 -33.56 -14.02 -6.52
N THR A 208 -33.22 -15.04 -5.72
CA THR A 208 -31.88 -15.24 -5.13
C THR A 208 -30.80 -15.35 -6.21
N ILE A 209 -31.06 -16.11 -7.28
CA ILE A 209 -30.12 -16.19 -8.43
C ILE A 209 -29.98 -14.83 -9.10
N ALA A 210 -31.08 -14.12 -9.36
CA ALA A 210 -31.01 -12.81 -9.99
C ALA A 210 -30.27 -11.75 -9.13
N GLU A 211 -30.41 -11.83 -7.80
CA GLU A 211 -29.65 -10.99 -6.87
C GLU A 211 -28.14 -11.31 -6.93
N TRP A 212 -27.79 -12.60 -7.00
CA TRP A 212 -26.40 -13.02 -7.16
C TRP A 212 -25.81 -12.57 -8.49
N ASP A 213 -26.52 -12.73 -9.59
CA ASP A 213 -26.10 -12.25 -10.90
C ASP A 213 -25.90 -10.73 -10.90
N THR A 214 -26.84 -9.98 -10.30
CA THR A 214 -26.73 -8.53 -10.13
C THR A 214 -25.50 -8.16 -9.29
N PHE A 215 -25.24 -8.90 -8.21
CA PHE A 215 -24.05 -8.70 -7.40
C PHE A 215 -22.77 -8.94 -8.20
N LEU A 216 -22.72 -10.01 -9.01
CA LEU A 216 -21.58 -10.31 -9.88
C LEU A 216 -21.34 -9.21 -10.92
N ASP A 217 -22.41 -8.72 -11.55
CA ASP A 217 -22.35 -7.64 -12.54
C ASP A 217 -21.84 -6.31 -11.95
N GLN A 218 -22.07 -6.10 -10.65
CA GLN A 218 -21.58 -4.93 -9.93
C GLN A 218 -20.11 -5.08 -9.47
N GLN A 219 -19.52 -6.27 -9.59
CA GLN A 219 -18.11 -6.45 -9.26
C GLN A 219 -17.23 -5.63 -10.20
N PHE A 220 -16.20 -5.03 -9.63
CA PHE A 220 -15.24 -4.23 -10.39
C PHE A 220 -14.45 -5.04 -11.42
N PHE A 221 -14.46 -6.37 -11.30
CA PHE A 221 -13.73 -7.30 -12.15
C PHE A 221 -14.67 -8.39 -12.61
N THR A 222 -15.30 -8.20 -13.77
CA THR A 222 -16.02 -9.24 -14.48
C THR A 222 -15.11 -9.88 -15.54
N PRO A 223 -15.42 -11.10 -16.01
CA PRO A 223 -14.69 -11.73 -17.11
C PRO A 223 -14.62 -10.85 -18.37
N GLU A 224 -15.71 -10.15 -18.68
CA GLU A 224 -15.82 -9.25 -19.83
C GLU A 224 -14.87 -8.05 -19.69
N LEU A 225 -14.82 -7.45 -18.50
CA LEU A 225 -13.90 -6.34 -18.21
C LEU A 225 -12.44 -6.79 -18.24
N ALA A 226 -12.14 -8.02 -17.79
CA ALA A 226 -10.80 -8.59 -17.86
C ALA A 226 -10.35 -8.80 -19.32
N GLU A 227 -11.24 -9.33 -20.17
CA GLU A 227 -10.95 -9.48 -21.60
C GLU A 227 -10.81 -8.13 -22.29
N GLN A 228 -11.66 -7.17 -21.98
CA GLN A 228 -11.58 -5.79 -22.47
C GLN A 228 -10.26 -5.12 -22.06
N ASP A 229 -9.82 -5.25 -20.80
CA ASP A 229 -8.52 -4.75 -20.32
C ASP A 229 -7.37 -5.34 -21.16
N LEU A 230 -7.39 -6.65 -21.42
CA LEU A 230 -6.37 -7.31 -22.23
C LEU A 230 -6.32 -6.79 -23.67
N GLN A 231 -7.50 -6.55 -24.29
CA GLN A 231 -7.56 -6.03 -25.67
C GLN A 231 -7.09 -4.57 -25.74
N ILE A 232 -7.51 -3.75 -24.79
CA ILE A 232 -7.11 -2.33 -24.73
C ILE A 232 -5.60 -2.19 -24.50
N ARG A 233 -4.99 -3.01 -23.65
CA ARG A 233 -3.53 -2.99 -23.41
C ARG A 233 -2.71 -3.39 -24.62
N LYS A 234 -3.28 -4.14 -25.56
CA LYS A 234 -2.67 -4.43 -26.87
C LYS A 234 -2.78 -3.26 -27.85
N GLY A 235 -3.63 -2.28 -27.54
CA GLY A 235 -3.82 -1.07 -28.32
C GLY A 235 -2.79 0.02 -28.00
N GLY A 236 -3.21 1.28 -28.12
CA GLY A 236 -2.36 2.42 -27.88
C GLY A 236 -2.46 2.99 -26.45
N TYR A 237 -1.58 3.96 -26.16
CA TYR A 237 -1.56 4.66 -24.87
C TYR A 237 -2.88 5.38 -24.57
N ILE A 238 -3.50 5.98 -25.56
CA ILE A 238 -4.73 6.78 -25.35
C ILE A 238 -5.89 5.89 -24.93
N GLU A 239 -6.07 4.75 -25.57
CA GLU A 239 -7.10 3.76 -25.23
C GLU A 239 -6.89 3.23 -23.80
N THR A 240 -5.65 2.86 -23.46
CA THR A 240 -5.29 2.41 -22.11
C THR A 240 -5.55 3.49 -21.07
N PHE A 241 -5.18 4.76 -21.36
CA PHE A 241 -5.43 5.87 -20.47
C PHE A 241 -6.93 6.09 -20.22
N GLN A 242 -7.75 6.12 -21.28
CA GLN A 242 -9.19 6.31 -21.16
C GLN A 242 -9.87 5.22 -20.35
N PHE A 243 -9.40 3.99 -20.47
CA PHE A 243 -9.92 2.85 -19.72
C PHE A 243 -9.51 2.89 -18.23
N LEU A 244 -8.24 3.17 -17.93
CA LEU A 244 -7.71 3.08 -16.58
C LEU A 244 -7.85 4.37 -15.76
N VAL A 245 -8.09 5.54 -16.38
CA VAL A 245 -8.15 6.82 -15.66
C VAL A 245 -9.21 6.85 -14.57
N LEU A 246 -10.41 6.36 -14.87
CA LEU A 246 -11.50 6.28 -13.89
C LEU A 246 -11.20 5.28 -12.79
N PHE A 247 -10.63 4.13 -13.14
CA PHE A 247 -10.20 3.12 -12.19
C PHE A 247 -9.15 3.66 -11.23
N ASN A 248 -8.12 4.33 -11.75
CA ASN A 248 -7.10 4.98 -10.92
C ASN A 248 -7.69 6.05 -9.99
N LEU A 249 -8.66 6.83 -10.50
CA LEU A 249 -9.36 7.83 -9.69
C LEU A 249 -10.13 7.18 -8.53
N ILE A 250 -10.85 6.09 -8.79
CA ILE A 250 -11.59 5.36 -7.75
C ILE A 250 -10.63 4.78 -6.72
N ILE A 251 -9.53 4.15 -7.13
CA ILE A 251 -8.52 3.62 -6.20
C ILE A 251 -7.91 4.73 -5.35
N GLN A 252 -7.52 5.84 -5.95
CA GLN A 252 -6.88 6.96 -5.24
C GLN A 252 -7.84 7.81 -4.40
N THR A 253 -9.14 7.65 -4.55
CA THR A 253 -10.15 8.34 -3.74
C THR A 253 -10.89 7.37 -2.83
N VAL A 254 -11.78 6.56 -3.38
CA VAL A 254 -12.61 5.62 -2.62
C VAL A 254 -11.75 4.54 -1.97
N GLY A 255 -10.88 3.87 -2.73
CA GLY A 255 -9.99 2.82 -2.23
C GLY A 255 -9.03 3.32 -1.16
N LEU A 256 -8.50 4.55 -1.35
CA LEU A 256 -7.65 5.21 -0.34
C LEU A 256 -8.39 5.36 0.99
N VAL A 257 -9.59 5.93 0.98
CA VAL A 257 -10.35 6.24 2.20
C VAL A 257 -10.95 4.99 2.82
N ALA A 258 -11.38 4.03 1.99
CA ALA A 258 -12.00 2.79 2.47
C ALA A 258 -11.00 1.89 3.23
N SER A 259 -9.77 1.74 2.74
CA SER A 259 -8.80 0.83 3.37
C SER A 259 -7.33 1.24 3.21
N GLY A 260 -6.91 1.68 2.03
CA GLY A 260 -5.50 1.83 1.67
C GLY A 260 -4.72 2.77 2.60
N LEU A 261 -5.32 3.92 2.95
CA LEU A 261 -4.72 4.89 3.86
C LEU A 261 -4.52 4.32 5.26
N TRP A 262 -5.54 3.67 5.78
CA TRP A 262 -5.56 3.17 7.15
C TRP A 262 -4.63 1.98 7.32
N ASP A 263 -4.59 1.06 6.34
CA ASP A 263 -3.66 -0.07 6.31
C ASP A 263 -2.20 0.44 6.28
N ALA A 264 -1.88 1.33 5.35
CA ALA A 264 -0.54 1.92 5.27
C ALA A 264 -0.16 2.67 6.56
N LEU A 265 -1.07 3.49 7.10
CA LEU A 265 -0.85 4.25 8.33
C LEU A 265 -0.63 3.31 9.53
N ALA A 266 -1.45 2.27 9.68
CA ALA A 266 -1.31 1.31 10.78
C ALA A 266 0.05 0.60 10.73
N MET A 267 0.48 0.11 9.55
CA MET A 267 1.79 -0.50 9.36
C MET A 267 2.94 0.49 9.63
N MET A 268 2.82 1.74 9.18
CA MET A 268 3.82 2.78 9.45
C MET A 268 3.93 3.09 10.94
N LEU A 269 2.81 3.19 11.66
CA LEU A 269 2.78 3.39 13.12
C LEU A 269 3.42 2.23 13.86
N LEU A 270 3.16 0.99 13.43
CA LEU A 270 3.82 -0.21 13.97
C LEU A 270 5.33 -0.16 13.72
N GLY A 271 5.76 0.24 12.54
CA GLY A 271 7.17 0.46 12.21
C GLY A 271 7.84 1.50 13.09
N MET A 272 7.14 2.61 13.38
CA MET A 272 7.60 3.62 14.37
C MET A 272 7.73 3.01 15.77
N ALA A 273 6.76 2.19 16.19
CA ALA A 273 6.81 1.51 17.49
C ALA A 273 8.00 0.56 17.58
N PHE A 274 8.25 -0.25 16.55
CA PHE A 274 9.37 -1.18 16.48
C PHE A 274 10.72 -0.46 16.50
N MET A 275 10.81 0.69 15.83
CA MET A 275 12.00 1.53 15.89
C MET A 275 12.25 2.06 17.30
N LYS A 276 11.22 2.58 17.99
CA LYS A 276 11.32 3.06 19.38
C LYS A 276 11.61 1.94 20.39
N TRP A 277 11.19 0.71 20.12
CA TRP A 277 11.54 -0.46 20.93
C TRP A 277 12.93 -1.02 20.64
N GLY A 278 13.65 -0.49 19.66
CA GLY A 278 15.00 -0.95 19.31
C GLY A 278 15.02 -2.29 18.57
N ILE A 279 13.90 -2.73 17.99
CA ILE A 279 13.82 -4.00 17.24
C ILE A 279 14.65 -3.94 15.96
N PHE A 280 14.55 -2.83 15.21
CA PHE A 280 15.25 -2.68 13.93
C PHE A 280 16.76 -2.44 14.05
N ASN A 281 17.23 -1.93 15.17
CA ASN A 281 18.65 -1.64 15.40
C ASN A 281 19.33 -2.64 16.34
N ALA A 282 18.63 -3.75 16.70
CA ALA A 282 19.12 -4.80 17.59
C ALA A 282 19.67 -4.27 18.94
N SER A 283 19.22 -3.10 19.40
CA SER A 283 19.65 -2.48 20.64
C SER A 283 18.95 -3.05 21.89
N ARG A 284 18.01 -3.99 21.70
CA ARG A 284 17.40 -4.72 22.80
C ARG A 284 18.42 -5.70 23.38
N SER A 285 18.87 -5.47 24.61
CA SER A 285 19.59 -6.48 25.37
C SER A 285 18.65 -7.70 25.56
N LYS A 286 19.23 -8.87 25.37
CA LYS A 286 18.55 -10.15 25.63
C LYS A 286 18.18 -10.27 27.09
#